data_668995177df29f8f97f04c423c454136
#
_entry.id   668995177df29f8f97f04c423c454136
#
_cell.length_a   1.000
_cell.length_b   1.000
_cell.length_c   1.000
_cell.angle_alpha   90.00
_cell.angle_beta   90.00
_cell.angle_gamma   90.00
#
_symmetry.space_group_name_H-M   'P 1'
#
loop_
_entity.id
_entity.type
_entity.pdbx_description
1 polymer ?
#
loop_
_entity_poly.entity_id
_entity_poly.type
_entity_poly.pdbx_seq_one_letter_code
_entity_poly.pdbx_strand_id
1 'polypeptide(L)'
;LANRLVINSIKWELEDLCLRYLDPESYYDLVDRVSMRRQERMEAIDHIIDKLRKALDDANIKADITGRPKHFYSIYKKMKKKGLSFEQIYDLIAVRVLVNTKEDCYAVLGIVHSLWKPMPGRFKDYIARPKANGYQSLPSTLLGDQGMPFEVQIRTHEMHRVAEYGVAAHYKYKNGGKSTQFDETLNFVHQLMNIDSEVDDTKEFMETLKKE
;
A
#
# COMPACT_ATOMS: atom_id res chain seq x y z
N LEU A 1 5.57 -3.33 -17.46
CA LEU A 1 4.34 -2.63 -17.86
C LEU A 1 3.59 -2.13 -16.63
N ALA A 2 3.17 -2.98 -15.70
CA ALA A 2 2.45 -2.60 -14.47
C ALA A 2 3.14 -1.48 -13.67
N ASN A 3 4.46 -1.51 -13.56
CA ASN A 3 5.24 -0.45 -12.90
C ASN A 3 5.18 0.89 -13.65
N ARG A 4 5.13 0.89 -14.98
CA ARG A 4 5.01 2.12 -15.80
C ARG A 4 3.61 2.72 -15.73
N LEU A 5 2.59 1.88 -15.68
CA LEU A 5 1.18 2.28 -15.55
C LEU A 5 0.78 2.59 -14.10
N VAL A 6 1.69 2.36 -13.13
CA VAL A 6 1.47 2.59 -11.69
C VAL A 6 0.33 1.71 -11.13
N ILE A 7 0.01 0.58 -11.76
CA ILE A 7 -0.97 -0.38 -11.26
C ILE A 7 -0.30 -1.22 -10.18
N ASN A 8 -0.33 -0.70 -8.96
CA ASN A 8 0.45 -1.28 -7.86
C ASN A 8 -0.09 -2.63 -7.39
N SER A 9 -1.41 -2.86 -7.43
CA SER A 9 -2.02 -4.15 -7.06
C SER A 9 -1.44 -5.31 -7.88
N ILE A 10 -1.55 -5.23 -9.20
CA ILE A 10 -0.98 -6.23 -10.12
C ILE A 10 0.54 -6.34 -9.97
N LYS A 11 1.22 -5.19 -9.85
CA LYS A 11 2.67 -5.18 -9.71
C LYS A 11 3.15 -5.98 -8.51
N TRP A 12 2.53 -5.78 -7.35
CA TRP A 12 2.97 -6.44 -6.12
C TRP A 12 2.72 -7.93 -6.15
N GLU A 13 1.60 -8.35 -6.67
CA GLU A 13 1.27 -9.76 -6.85
C GLU A 13 2.25 -10.46 -7.80
N LEU A 14 2.51 -9.85 -8.96
CA LEU A 14 3.51 -10.37 -9.90
C LEU A 14 4.92 -10.39 -9.29
N GLU A 15 5.31 -9.38 -8.52
CA GLU A 15 6.61 -9.34 -7.85
C GLU A 15 6.73 -10.46 -6.80
N ASP A 16 5.69 -10.74 -6.01
CA ASP A 16 5.68 -11.83 -5.02
C ASP A 16 5.67 -13.21 -5.69
N LEU A 17 4.88 -13.40 -6.76
CA LEU A 17 4.91 -14.62 -7.57
C LEU A 17 6.28 -14.84 -8.22
N CYS A 18 6.88 -13.81 -8.82
CA CYS A 18 8.22 -13.93 -9.39
C CYS A 18 9.24 -14.35 -8.32
N LEU A 19 9.20 -13.78 -7.12
CA LEU A 19 10.09 -14.18 -6.04
C LEU A 19 9.89 -15.65 -5.67
N ARG A 20 8.64 -16.09 -5.55
CA ARG A 20 8.31 -17.48 -5.22
C ARG A 20 8.87 -18.49 -6.22
N TYR A 21 8.88 -18.16 -7.53
CA TYR A 21 9.35 -19.05 -8.58
C TYR A 21 10.87 -18.94 -8.85
N LEU A 22 11.44 -17.73 -8.72
CA LEU A 22 12.85 -17.48 -9.05
C LEU A 22 13.81 -17.70 -7.88
N ASP A 23 13.35 -17.47 -6.64
CA ASP A 23 14.12 -17.66 -5.41
C ASP A 23 13.18 -18.22 -4.31
N PRO A 24 12.71 -19.47 -4.47
CA PRO A 24 11.75 -20.08 -3.54
C PRO A 24 12.30 -20.20 -2.12
N GLU A 25 13.60 -20.44 -1.95
CA GLU A 25 14.24 -20.52 -0.63
C GLU A 25 14.08 -19.20 0.14
N SER A 26 14.44 -18.08 -0.48
CA SER A 26 14.26 -16.74 0.13
C SER A 26 12.79 -16.40 0.34
N TYR A 27 11.89 -16.84 -0.55
CA TYR A 27 10.46 -16.58 -0.42
C TYR A 27 9.87 -17.30 0.79
N TYR A 28 10.11 -18.60 0.93
CA TYR A 28 9.55 -19.38 2.05
C TYR A 28 10.21 -19.02 3.39
N ASP A 29 11.52 -18.70 3.43
CA ASP A 29 12.15 -18.15 4.64
C ASP A 29 11.45 -16.85 5.11
N LEU A 30 11.11 -15.96 4.18
CA LEU A 30 10.36 -14.75 4.51
C LEU A 30 8.93 -15.05 4.98
N VAL A 31 8.24 -16.00 4.33
CA VAL A 31 6.89 -16.43 4.76
C VAL A 31 6.92 -16.92 6.20
N ASP A 32 7.88 -17.78 6.54
CA ASP A 32 8.01 -18.35 7.89
C ASP A 32 8.31 -17.25 8.93
N ARG A 33 9.30 -16.39 8.66
CA ARG A 33 9.65 -15.28 9.58
C ARG A 33 8.51 -14.29 9.76
N VAL A 34 7.79 -13.98 8.69
CA VAL A 34 6.61 -13.10 8.75
C VAL A 34 5.48 -13.77 9.52
N SER A 35 5.30 -15.08 9.37
CA SER A 35 4.24 -15.85 10.04
C SER A 35 4.49 -15.98 11.53
N MET A 36 5.72 -16.26 11.98
CA MET A 36 6.07 -16.39 13.39
C MET A 36 5.71 -15.16 14.23
N ARG A 37 5.74 -13.95 13.64
CA ARG A 37 5.40 -12.69 14.32
C ARG A 37 4.02 -12.14 13.93
N ARG A 38 3.18 -12.97 13.31
CA ARG A 38 1.89 -12.51 12.77
C ARG A 38 0.97 -12.00 13.87
N GLN A 39 0.82 -12.75 14.95
CA GLN A 39 -0.09 -12.40 16.03
C GLN A 39 0.35 -11.13 16.75
N GLU A 40 1.63 -11.04 17.14
CA GLU A 40 2.18 -9.84 17.78
C GLU A 40 2.01 -8.58 16.92
N ARG A 41 2.18 -8.73 15.59
CA ARG A 41 1.99 -7.62 14.65
C ARG A 41 0.53 -7.22 14.50
N MET A 42 -0.40 -8.18 14.48
CA MET A 42 -1.83 -7.88 14.41
C MET A 42 -2.28 -7.12 15.65
N GLU A 43 -1.92 -7.60 16.84
CA GLU A 43 -2.22 -6.94 18.12
C GLU A 43 -1.64 -5.53 18.17
N ALA A 44 -0.39 -5.33 17.70
CA ALA A 44 0.23 -4.01 17.64
C ALA A 44 -0.48 -3.08 16.63
N ILE A 45 -0.89 -3.59 15.46
CA ILE A 45 -1.65 -2.83 14.47
C ILE A 45 -3.01 -2.42 15.02
N ASP A 46 -3.74 -3.33 15.65
CA ASP A 46 -5.06 -3.06 16.22
C ASP A 46 -4.96 -1.99 17.31
N HIS A 47 -3.96 -2.10 18.20
CA HIS A 47 -3.71 -1.09 19.23
C HIS A 47 -3.41 0.30 18.64
N ILE A 48 -2.58 0.37 17.59
CA ILE A 48 -2.28 1.62 16.89
C ILE A 48 -3.54 2.20 16.24
N ILE A 49 -4.34 1.36 15.58
CA ILE A 49 -5.58 1.76 14.92
C ILE A 49 -6.56 2.34 15.92
N ASP A 50 -6.78 1.68 17.05
CA ASP A 50 -7.74 2.11 18.07
C ASP A 50 -7.33 3.42 18.72
N LYS A 51 -6.04 3.57 19.06
CA LYS A 51 -5.50 4.81 19.62
C LYS A 51 -5.61 5.99 18.63
N LEU A 52 -5.31 5.72 17.36
CA LEU A 52 -5.41 6.72 16.30
C LEU A 52 -6.86 7.09 16.00
N ARG A 53 -7.76 6.12 15.92
CA ARG A 53 -9.20 6.33 15.70
C ARG A 53 -9.78 7.26 16.76
N LYS A 54 -9.52 6.95 18.05
CA LYS A 54 -9.97 7.80 19.14
C LYS A 54 -9.49 9.26 19.00
N ALA A 55 -8.21 9.47 18.68
CA ALA A 55 -7.66 10.81 18.54
C ALA A 55 -8.22 11.57 17.32
N LEU A 56 -8.54 10.86 16.22
CA LEU A 56 -9.16 11.46 15.04
C LEU A 56 -10.64 11.79 15.28
N ASP A 57 -11.36 10.94 16.00
CA ASP A 57 -12.75 11.19 16.41
C ASP A 57 -12.83 12.42 17.34
N ASP A 58 -11.93 12.54 18.33
CA ASP A 58 -11.81 13.70 19.22
C ASP A 58 -11.53 15.00 18.44
N ALA A 59 -10.84 14.91 17.30
CA ALA A 59 -10.55 16.02 16.41
C ALA A 59 -11.63 16.24 15.32
N ASN A 60 -12.72 15.47 15.30
CA ASN A 60 -13.76 15.47 14.27
C ASN A 60 -13.23 15.22 12.84
N ILE A 61 -12.18 14.45 12.68
CA ILE A 61 -11.61 14.07 11.37
C ILE A 61 -12.12 12.70 10.98
N LYS A 62 -12.90 12.63 9.91
CA LYS A 62 -13.37 11.35 9.33
C LYS A 62 -12.24 10.70 8.54
N ALA A 63 -11.86 9.50 8.92
CA ALA A 63 -10.79 8.75 8.27
C ALA A 63 -11.07 7.25 8.23
N ASP A 64 -10.67 6.60 7.14
CA ASP A 64 -10.59 5.15 7.07
C ASP A 64 -9.18 4.71 7.48
N ILE A 65 -9.09 3.94 8.55
CA ILE A 65 -7.83 3.47 9.11
C ILE A 65 -7.75 1.96 8.92
N THR A 66 -6.70 1.50 8.24
CA THR A 66 -6.51 0.07 7.94
C THR A 66 -5.06 -0.35 8.16
N GLY A 67 -4.86 -1.59 8.62
CA GLY A 67 -3.56 -2.23 8.56
C GLY A 67 -3.11 -2.38 7.10
N ARG A 68 -1.83 -2.13 6.83
CA ARG A 68 -1.26 -2.29 5.49
C ARG A 68 -0.33 -3.49 5.46
N PRO A 69 -0.72 -4.59 4.83
CA PRO A 69 0.18 -5.72 4.63
C PRO A 69 1.37 -5.31 3.77
N LYS A 70 2.54 -5.83 4.08
CA LYS A 70 3.74 -5.62 3.30
C LYS A 70 4.04 -6.85 2.46
N HIS A 71 4.21 -6.63 1.16
CA HIS A 71 4.52 -7.68 0.18
C HIS A 71 5.92 -8.26 0.40
N PHE A 72 6.07 -9.58 0.23
CA PHE A 72 7.31 -10.31 0.48
C PHE A 72 8.47 -9.80 -0.37
N TYR A 73 8.22 -9.55 -1.65
CA TYR A 73 9.25 -9.01 -2.54
C TYR A 73 9.75 -7.63 -2.09
N SER A 74 8.89 -6.80 -1.50
CA SER A 74 9.30 -5.50 -0.98
C SER A 74 10.23 -5.63 0.24
N ILE A 75 10.04 -6.67 1.06
CA ILE A 75 10.92 -7.03 2.18
C ILE A 75 12.26 -7.55 1.62
N TYR A 76 12.19 -8.56 0.76
CA TYR A 76 13.35 -9.16 0.08
C TYR A 76 14.25 -8.12 -0.58
N LYS A 77 13.65 -7.22 -1.36
CA LYS A 77 14.38 -6.15 -2.05
C LYS A 77 15.11 -5.21 -1.09
N LYS A 78 14.53 -4.92 0.08
CA LYS A 78 15.20 -4.10 1.10
C LYS A 78 16.38 -4.84 1.72
N MET A 79 16.22 -6.11 2.06
CA MET A 79 17.30 -6.96 2.58
C MET A 79 18.46 -7.03 1.59
N LYS A 80 18.19 -7.39 0.34
CA LYS A 80 19.23 -7.54 -0.71
C LYS A 80 19.89 -6.21 -1.09
N LYS A 81 19.12 -5.13 -1.31
CA LYS A 81 19.70 -3.84 -1.76
C LYS A 81 20.42 -3.05 -0.68
N LYS A 82 20.00 -3.19 0.57
CA LYS A 82 20.55 -2.41 1.69
C LYS A 82 21.40 -3.24 2.64
N GLY A 83 21.54 -4.54 2.41
CA GLY A 83 22.26 -5.44 3.30
C GLY A 83 21.63 -5.53 4.70
N LEU A 84 20.32 -5.29 4.82
CA LEU A 84 19.61 -5.27 6.10
C LEU A 84 19.20 -6.69 6.48
N SER A 85 19.32 -7.03 7.76
CA SER A 85 18.68 -8.23 8.30
C SER A 85 17.15 -8.03 8.40
N PHE A 86 16.40 -9.11 8.54
CA PHE A 86 14.93 -9.04 8.69
C PHE A 86 14.52 -8.19 9.90
N GLU A 87 15.26 -8.28 11.00
CA GLU A 87 15.03 -7.53 12.25
C GLU A 87 15.24 -6.01 12.09
N GLN A 88 16.03 -5.60 11.10
CA GLN A 88 16.29 -4.19 10.78
C GLN A 88 15.23 -3.58 9.84
N ILE A 89 14.20 -4.35 9.46
CA ILE A 89 13.09 -3.86 8.64
C ILE A 89 11.98 -3.32 9.54
N TYR A 90 12.02 -2.02 9.80
CA TYR A 90 11.12 -1.33 10.73
C TYR A 90 9.70 -1.08 10.20
N ASP A 91 9.41 -1.36 8.96
CA ASP A 91 8.11 -1.08 8.32
C ASP A 91 7.28 -2.35 8.05
N LEU A 92 7.49 -3.39 8.86
CA LEU A 92 6.65 -4.59 8.87
C LEU A 92 5.27 -4.31 9.48
N ILE A 93 5.21 -3.38 10.44
CA ILE A 93 3.98 -2.85 11.01
C ILE A 93 3.68 -1.55 10.26
N ALA A 94 2.59 -1.51 9.54
CA ALA A 94 2.19 -0.33 8.81
C ALA A 94 0.69 -0.11 8.87
N VAL A 95 0.29 1.15 9.00
CA VAL A 95 -1.09 1.61 9.04
C VAL A 95 -1.31 2.61 7.91
N ARG A 96 -2.45 2.51 7.25
CA ARG A 96 -2.89 3.45 6.24
C ARG A 96 -4.05 4.27 6.77
N VAL A 97 -3.98 5.58 6.57
CA VAL A 97 -5.04 6.52 6.90
C VAL A 97 -5.50 7.21 5.63
N LEU A 98 -6.78 7.04 5.30
CA LEU A 98 -7.42 7.69 4.16
C LEU A 98 -8.39 8.75 4.66
N VAL A 99 -8.25 9.95 4.12
CA VAL A 99 -9.07 11.12 4.45
C VAL A 99 -9.64 11.77 3.17
N ASN A 100 -10.53 12.75 3.32
CA ASN A 100 -11.19 13.38 2.17
C ASN A 100 -10.36 14.48 1.53
N THR A 101 -9.67 15.31 2.34
CA THR A 101 -8.99 16.51 1.86
C THR A 101 -7.47 16.44 2.12
N LYS A 102 -6.71 17.31 1.43
CA LYS A 102 -5.26 17.45 1.68
C LYS A 102 -4.98 18.07 3.04
N GLU A 103 -5.85 19.00 3.44
CA GLU A 103 -5.81 19.68 4.72
C GLU A 103 -5.95 18.67 5.86
N ASP A 104 -6.90 17.72 5.74
CA ASP A 104 -7.05 16.61 6.69
C ASP A 104 -5.79 15.73 6.74
N CYS A 105 -5.09 15.51 5.61
CA CYS A 105 -3.84 14.75 5.63
C CYS A 105 -2.79 15.39 6.56
N TYR A 106 -2.65 16.72 6.51
CA TYR A 106 -1.70 17.43 7.38
C TYR A 106 -2.18 17.52 8.83
N ALA A 107 -3.49 17.65 9.05
CA ALA A 107 -4.07 17.59 10.39
C ALA A 107 -3.82 16.23 11.05
N VAL A 108 -4.08 15.13 10.32
CA VAL A 108 -3.77 13.76 10.77
C VAL A 108 -2.28 13.59 11.04
N LEU A 109 -1.39 14.14 10.21
CA LEU A 109 0.05 14.09 10.45
C LEU A 109 0.43 14.73 11.77
N GLY A 110 -0.15 15.90 12.09
CA GLY A 110 0.07 16.60 13.37
C GLY A 110 -0.37 15.74 14.55
N ILE A 111 -1.56 15.12 14.47
CA ILE A 111 -2.08 14.22 15.50
C ILE A 111 -1.16 13.00 15.67
N VAL A 112 -0.79 12.35 14.58
CA VAL A 112 0.10 11.18 14.59
C VAL A 112 1.45 11.51 15.25
N HIS A 113 2.04 12.66 14.94
CA HIS A 113 3.30 13.12 15.52
C HIS A 113 3.16 13.59 16.98
N SER A 114 1.96 13.92 17.44
CA SER A 114 1.68 14.19 18.85
C SER A 114 1.53 12.92 19.69
N LEU A 115 0.99 11.85 19.08
CA LEU A 115 0.80 10.55 19.73
C LEU A 115 2.08 9.73 19.82
N TRP A 116 2.94 9.80 18.80
CA TRP A 116 4.16 9.01 18.69
C TRP A 116 5.33 9.82 18.15
N LYS A 117 6.51 9.52 18.65
CA LYS A 117 7.73 10.22 18.26
C LYS A 117 8.17 9.81 16.85
N PRO A 118 8.28 10.76 15.90
CA PRO A 118 8.78 10.44 14.56
C PRO A 118 10.28 10.11 14.58
N MET A 119 10.67 9.12 13.78
CA MET A 119 12.07 8.75 13.60
C MET A 119 12.76 9.77 12.66
N PRO A 120 13.95 10.29 13.03
CA PRO A 120 14.68 11.27 12.24
C PRO A 120 14.93 10.81 10.80
N GLY A 121 14.67 11.69 9.82
CA GLY A 121 14.88 11.40 8.40
C GLY A 121 13.94 10.38 7.78
N ARG A 122 12.90 9.91 8.51
CA ARG A 122 11.95 8.90 8.05
C ARG A 122 10.58 9.45 7.64
N PHE A 123 10.42 10.75 7.67
CA PHE A 123 9.24 11.44 7.12
C PHE A 123 9.51 11.91 5.69
N LYS A 124 8.50 11.81 4.82
CA LYS A 124 8.53 12.34 3.45
C LYS A 124 7.20 13.00 3.13
N ASP A 125 7.26 14.19 2.53
CA ASP A 125 6.08 14.88 2.02
C ASP A 125 5.99 14.70 0.49
N TYR A 126 5.23 13.70 0.07
CA TYR A 126 4.92 13.46 -1.33
C TYR A 126 3.58 14.07 -1.75
N ILE A 127 2.89 14.82 -0.87
CA ILE A 127 1.74 15.64 -1.26
C ILE A 127 2.24 16.96 -1.83
N ALA A 128 3.15 17.65 -1.12
CA ALA A 128 3.77 18.88 -1.60
C ALA A 128 4.73 18.63 -2.78
N ARG A 129 5.44 17.50 -2.79
CA ARG A 129 6.38 17.11 -3.86
C ARG A 129 6.07 15.70 -4.37
N PRO A 130 5.09 15.55 -5.28
CA PRO A 130 4.75 14.25 -5.84
C PRO A 130 5.94 13.58 -6.51
N LYS A 131 5.97 12.23 -6.47
CA LYS A 131 6.97 11.48 -7.24
C LYS A 131 6.73 11.65 -8.74
N ALA A 132 7.75 11.36 -9.57
CA ALA A 132 7.66 11.45 -11.03
C ALA A 132 6.52 10.60 -11.63
N ASN A 133 6.09 9.56 -10.94
CA ASN A 133 4.95 8.72 -11.32
C ASN A 133 3.60 9.19 -10.76
N GLY A 134 3.50 10.41 -10.24
CA GLY A 134 2.28 10.98 -9.67
C GLY A 134 1.88 10.46 -8.28
N TYR A 135 2.69 9.59 -7.65
CA TYR A 135 2.40 9.08 -6.31
C TYR A 135 2.44 10.20 -5.27
N GLN A 136 1.36 10.30 -4.47
CA GLN A 136 1.21 11.26 -3.38
C GLN A 136 0.85 10.54 -2.07
N SER A 137 1.50 10.91 -0.98
CA SER A 137 1.18 10.51 0.40
C SER A 137 2.12 11.20 1.40
N LEU A 138 1.81 11.10 2.69
CA LEU A 138 2.69 11.47 3.80
C LEU A 138 3.09 10.19 4.56
N PRO A 139 4.16 9.48 4.15
CA PRO A 139 4.69 8.38 4.95
C PRO A 139 5.56 8.91 6.09
N SER A 140 5.33 8.42 7.29
CA SER A 140 6.13 8.69 8.48
C SER A 140 6.42 7.40 9.22
N THR A 141 7.68 7.18 9.61
CA THR A 141 8.05 6.09 10.51
C THR A 141 8.12 6.63 11.93
N LEU A 142 7.44 5.96 12.84
CA LEU A 142 7.21 6.38 14.22
C LEU A 142 7.68 5.31 15.19
N LEU A 143 7.96 5.71 16.41
CA LEU A 143 8.27 4.79 17.50
C LEU A 143 7.00 4.54 18.33
N GLY A 144 6.51 3.31 18.31
CA GLY A 144 5.33 2.89 19.06
C GLY A 144 5.57 2.78 20.56
N ASP A 145 4.50 2.52 21.32
CA ASP A 145 4.50 2.55 22.79
C ASP A 145 5.50 1.57 23.45
N GLN A 146 5.83 0.47 22.78
CA GLN A 146 6.82 -0.53 23.24
C GLN A 146 8.20 -0.37 22.59
N GLY A 147 8.49 0.80 22.00
CA GLY A 147 9.73 1.01 21.25
C GLY A 147 9.76 0.33 19.89
N MET A 148 8.64 -0.29 19.47
CA MET A 148 8.54 -0.98 18.18
C MET A 148 8.25 0.03 17.07
N PRO A 149 9.10 0.13 16.04
CA PRO A 149 8.88 1.07 14.96
C PRO A 149 7.75 0.62 14.02
N PHE A 150 6.94 1.57 13.57
CA PHE A 150 5.87 1.34 12.60
C PHE A 150 5.76 2.49 11.59
N GLU A 151 5.19 2.23 10.43
CA GLU A 151 4.96 3.23 9.39
C GLU A 151 3.48 3.64 9.36
N VAL A 152 3.20 4.93 9.37
CA VAL A 152 1.89 5.47 9.01
C VAL A 152 1.97 6.09 7.63
N GLN A 153 1.02 5.75 6.76
CA GLN A 153 0.88 6.31 5.43
C GLN A 153 -0.44 7.06 5.32
N ILE A 154 -0.37 8.38 5.22
CA ILE A 154 -1.53 9.27 5.16
C ILE A 154 -1.72 9.76 3.73
N ARG A 155 -2.94 9.71 3.20
CA ARG A 155 -3.29 10.21 1.86
C ARG A 155 -4.80 10.36 1.71
N THR A 156 -5.24 11.10 0.71
CA THR A 156 -6.68 11.17 0.39
C THR A 156 -7.15 9.90 -0.31
N HIS A 157 -8.48 9.68 -0.31
CA HIS A 157 -9.11 8.60 -1.09
C HIS A 157 -8.76 8.68 -2.59
N GLU A 158 -8.68 9.90 -3.14
CA GLU A 158 -8.28 10.11 -4.54
C GLU A 158 -6.82 9.71 -4.79
N MET A 159 -5.89 10.16 -3.93
CA MET A 159 -4.48 9.75 -4.01
C MET A 159 -4.32 8.23 -3.85
N HIS A 160 -5.19 7.61 -3.05
CA HIS A 160 -5.21 6.16 -2.89
C HIS A 160 -5.59 5.47 -4.19
N ARG A 161 -6.68 5.88 -4.82
CA ARG A 161 -7.11 5.33 -6.11
C ARG A 161 -6.03 5.47 -7.18
N VAL A 162 -5.43 6.66 -7.31
CA VAL A 162 -4.32 6.88 -8.25
C VAL A 162 -3.13 5.96 -7.96
N ALA A 163 -2.80 5.72 -6.68
CA ALA A 163 -1.69 4.84 -6.31
C ALA A 163 -1.97 3.35 -6.53
N GLU A 164 -3.23 2.89 -6.43
CA GLU A 164 -3.58 1.48 -6.64
C GLU A 164 -3.86 1.15 -8.10
N TYR A 165 -4.55 2.04 -8.82
CA TYR A 165 -5.04 1.78 -10.18
C TYR A 165 -4.33 2.59 -11.28
N GLY A 166 -3.36 3.42 -10.91
CA GLY A 166 -2.54 4.20 -11.83
C GLY A 166 -3.15 5.54 -12.27
N VAL A 167 -2.39 6.22 -13.11
CA VAL A 167 -2.77 7.55 -13.66
C VAL A 167 -4.08 7.49 -14.44
N ALA A 168 -4.41 6.34 -14.96
CA ALA A 168 -5.63 6.08 -15.71
C ALA A 168 -6.92 6.25 -14.89
N ALA A 169 -6.90 5.93 -13.60
CA ALA A 169 -8.04 6.19 -12.70
C ALA A 169 -8.33 7.69 -12.57
N HIS A 170 -7.31 8.53 -12.70
CA HIS A 170 -7.44 9.99 -12.61
C HIS A 170 -8.04 10.61 -13.89
N TYR A 171 -7.74 10.03 -15.05
CA TYR A 171 -8.23 10.54 -16.35
C TYR A 171 -9.74 10.36 -16.50
N LYS A 172 -10.30 9.24 -16.04
CA LYS A 172 -11.74 8.95 -16.11
C LYS A 172 -12.60 9.93 -15.30
N TYR A 173 -12.08 10.37 -14.17
CA TYR A 173 -12.80 11.32 -13.31
C TYR A 173 -12.81 12.76 -13.85
N LYS A 174 -11.71 13.22 -14.48
CA LYS A 174 -11.59 14.60 -15.02
C LYS A 174 -12.31 14.82 -16.34
N ASN A 175 -12.46 13.78 -17.17
CA ASN A 175 -12.95 13.94 -18.55
C ASN A 175 -14.44 13.61 -18.73
N GLY A 176 -15.24 13.56 -17.67
CA GLY A 176 -16.70 13.49 -17.77
C GLY A 176 -17.25 12.32 -18.60
N GLY A 177 -16.55 11.18 -18.63
CA GLY A 177 -17.12 9.93 -19.15
C GLY A 177 -17.17 9.74 -20.66
N LYS A 178 -16.40 10.47 -21.45
CA LYS A 178 -16.26 10.14 -22.89
C LYS A 178 -15.21 9.02 -23.05
N SER A 179 -15.68 7.86 -23.54
CA SER A 179 -14.85 6.68 -23.81
C SER A 179 -13.81 6.98 -24.88
N THR A 180 -12.53 6.72 -24.58
CA THR A 180 -11.45 6.69 -25.55
C THR A 180 -10.92 5.26 -25.62
N GLN A 181 -10.19 4.90 -26.69
CA GLN A 181 -9.54 3.59 -26.85
C GLN A 181 -8.68 3.20 -25.64
N PHE A 182 -8.23 4.17 -24.86
CA PHE A 182 -7.52 4.00 -23.61
C PHE A 182 -8.44 3.55 -22.45
N ASP A 183 -9.70 4.01 -22.42
CA ASP A 183 -10.70 3.58 -21.44
C ASP A 183 -11.11 2.12 -21.67
N GLU A 184 -11.12 1.67 -22.93
CA GLU A 184 -11.38 0.25 -23.28
C GLU A 184 -10.26 -0.65 -22.77
N THR A 185 -8.99 -0.25 -22.96
CA THR A 185 -7.84 -0.99 -22.43
C THR A 185 -7.87 -1.05 -20.90
N LEU A 186 -8.33 0.03 -20.25
CA LEU A 186 -8.49 0.05 -18.79
C LEU A 186 -9.65 -0.79 -18.31
N ASN A 187 -10.78 -0.76 -19.00
CA ASN A 187 -11.91 -1.62 -18.70
C ASN A 187 -11.53 -3.09 -18.87
N PHE A 188 -10.73 -3.43 -19.88
CA PHE A 188 -10.17 -4.76 -20.07
C PHE A 188 -9.26 -5.17 -18.89
N VAL A 189 -8.34 -4.29 -18.43
CA VAL A 189 -7.52 -4.55 -17.24
C VAL A 189 -8.37 -4.71 -15.98
N HIS A 190 -9.43 -3.91 -15.81
CA HIS A 190 -10.39 -4.05 -14.70
C HIS A 190 -11.19 -5.33 -14.78
N GLN A 191 -11.61 -5.76 -15.97
CA GLN A 191 -12.28 -7.04 -16.18
C GLN A 191 -11.35 -8.20 -15.82
N LEU A 192 -10.09 -8.16 -16.27
CA LEU A 192 -9.07 -9.15 -15.87
C LEU A 192 -8.87 -9.24 -14.36
N MET A 193 -8.86 -8.09 -13.66
CA MET A 193 -8.73 -8.07 -12.20
C MET A 193 -9.96 -8.62 -11.48
N ASN A 194 -11.16 -8.44 -12.06
CA ASN A 194 -12.40 -8.95 -11.47
C ASN A 194 -12.60 -10.45 -11.76
N ILE A 195 -12.14 -10.94 -12.92
CA ILE A 195 -12.17 -12.35 -13.27
C ILE A 195 -11.33 -13.18 -12.28
N ASP A 196 -10.16 -12.66 -11.86
CA ASP A 196 -9.28 -13.35 -10.90
C ASP A 196 -9.92 -13.53 -9.50
N SER A 197 -10.91 -12.70 -9.16
CA SER A 197 -11.66 -12.85 -7.91
C SER A 197 -12.81 -13.87 -7.99
N GLU A 198 -13.20 -14.31 -9.19
CA GLU A 198 -14.33 -15.21 -9.42
C GLU A 198 -13.92 -16.57 -9.99
N VAL A 199 -12.67 -16.72 -10.47
CA VAL A 199 -12.20 -17.93 -11.17
C VAL A 199 -11.16 -18.67 -10.34
N ASP A 200 -11.59 -19.83 -9.81
CA ASP A 200 -10.73 -20.72 -9.00
C ASP A 200 -9.84 -21.64 -9.88
N ASP A 201 -9.92 -21.54 -11.21
CA ASP A 201 -9.17 -22.42 -12.14
C ASP A 201 -8.39 -21.62 -13.21
N THR A 202 -7.07 -21.73 -13.14
CA THR A 202 -6.11 -21.12 -14.09
C THR A 202 -6.38 -21.50 -15.56
N LYS A 203 -7.03 -22.63 -15.84
CA LYS A 203 -7.39 -23.06 -17.20
C LYS A 203 -8.53 -22.23 -17.79
N GLU A 204 -9.57 -21.96 -17.00
CA GLU A 204 -10.71 -21.15 -17.44
C GLU A 204 -10.30 -19.70 -17.71
N PHE A 205 -9.39 -19.16 -16.87
CA PHE A 205 -8.76 -17.86 -17.09
C PHE A 205 -8.00 -17.79 -18.43
N MET A 206 -7.19 -18.81 -18.74
CA MET A 206 -6.43 -18.86 -19.99
C MET A 206 -7.30 -19.07 -21.23
N GLU A 207 -8.43 -19.74 -21.11
CA GLU A 207 -9.41 -19.89 -22.22
C GLU A 207 -10.17 -18.60 -22.50
N THR A 208 -10.48 -17.82 -21.47
CA THR A 208 -11.13 -16.51 -21.61
C THR A 208 -10.21 -15.52 -22.31
N LEU A 209 -8.92 -15.51 -21.97
CA LEU A 209 -7.90 -14.67 -22.64
C LEU A 209 -7.66 -15.00 -24.11
N LYS A 210 -7.98 -16.23 -24.56
CA LYS A 210 -7.81 -16.65 -25.97
C LYS A 210 -9.00 -16.33 -26.84
N LYS A 211 -10.14 -15.96 -26.26
CA LYS A 211 -11.40 -15.68 -27.00
C LYS A 211 -11.59 -14.19 -27.33
N GLU A 212 -10.76 -13.30 -26.78
CA GLU A 212 -10.68 -11.88 -27.10
C GLU A 212 -9.35 -11.53 -27.83
#